data_cbe4d94120f70521868a88c01fa460a0
#
_entry.id   cbe4d94120f70521868a88c01fa460a0
#
_cell.length_a   1.000
_cell.length_b   1.000
_cell.length_c   1.000
_cell.angle_alpha   90.00
_cell.angle_beta   90.00
_cell.angle_gamma   90.00
#
_symmetry.space_group_name_H-M   'P 1'
#
loop_
_entity.id
_entity.type
_entity.pdbx_description
1 polymer ?
#
loop_
_entity_poly.entity_id
_entity_poly.type
_entity_poly.pdbx_seq_one_letter_code
_entity_poly.pdbx_strand_id
1 'polypeptide(L)'
;MGDVALGEGMLDLPPMVDAIRRARPEAHFNLEVITRDPILVPALTPGYRATFADLREEDVGRTMALVRAKGARRPLAEVSKLGAAEQLALERRNVERSIRYARERLGI
;
A
#
# COMPACT_ATOMS: atom_id res chain seq x y z
N MET A 1 -5.02 0.93 -7.97
CA MET A 1 -4.30 0.77 -6.68
C MET A 1 -4.08 -0.71 -6.47
N GLY A 2 -2.95 -1.14 -5.94
CA GLY A 2 -2.69 -2.56 -5.67
C GLY A 2 -1.77 -2.74 -4.47
N ASP A 3 -1.84 -3.91 -3.91
CA ASP A 3 -1.00 -4.31 -2.79
C ASP A 3 0.35 -4.82 -3.32
N VAL A 4 1.41 -4.42 -2.67
CA VAL A 4 2.80 -4.81 -2.98
C VAL A 4 3.49 -5.20 -1.69
N ALA A 5 4.65 -5.84 -1.76
CA ALA A 5 5.41 -6.15 -0.56
C ALA A 5 5.70 -4.87 0.25
N LEU A 6 5.72 -5.00 1.57
CA LEU A 6 5.94 -3.88 2.49
C LEU A 6 7.22 -3.13 2.12
N GLY A 7 7.14 -1.81 2.07
CA GLY A 7 8.26 -0.94 1.66
C GLY A 7 8.41 -0.73 0.15
N GLU A 8 7.65 -1.43 -0.69
CA GLU A 8 7.69 -1.27 -2.16
C GLU A 8 6.57 -0.36 -2.69
N GLY A 9 5.71 0.09 -1.80
CA GLY A 9 4.65 1.04 -2.11
C GLY A 9 5.14 2.49 -2.14
N MET A 10 4.19 3.40 -2.32
CA MET A 10 4.47 4.84 -2.41
C MET A 10 4.62 5.54 -1.04
N LEU A 11 4.31 4.85 0.06
CA LEU A 11 4.38 5.42 1.40
C LEU A 11 5.79 5.25 2.00
N ASP A 12 6.25 6.28 2.68
CA ASP A 12 7.48 6.25 3.47
C ASP A 12 7.14 5.75 4.87
N LEU A 13 7.30 4.44 5.09
CA LEU A 13 6.84 3.77 6.31
C LEU A 13 7.71 4.04 7.55
N PRO A 14 9.05 4.14 7.48
CA PRO A 14 9.86 4.36 8.66
C PRO A 14 9.44 5.57 9.50
N PRO A 15 9.30 6.80 8.97
CA PRO A 15 8.88 7.93 9.77
C PRO A 15 7.44 7.79 10.30
N MET A 16 6.57 7.03 9.63
CA MET A 16 5.22 6.75 10.12
C MET A 16 5.26 5.83 11.35
N VAL A 17 6.03 4.75 11.29
CA VAL A 17 6.22 3.82 12.41
C VAL A 17 6.87 4.54 13.60
N ASP A 18 7.88 5.37 13.34
CA ASP A 18 8.54 6.16 14.39
C ASP A 18 7.58 7.16 15.05
N ALA A 19 6.70 7.79 14.28
CA ALA A 19 5.69 8.69 14.83
C ALA A 19 4.71 7.94 15.74
N ILE A 20 4.25 6.75 15.33
CA ILE A 20 3.37 5.90 16.14
C ILE A 20 4.07 5.48 17.44
N ARG A 21 5.31 5.00 17.36
CA ARG A 21 6.08 4.59 18.54
C ARG A 21 6.30 5.72 19.52
N ARG A 22 6.58 6.93 19.06
CA ARG A 22 6.72 8.11 19.94
C ARG A 22 5.41 8.45 20.63
N ALA A 23 4.30 8.35 19.93
CA ALA A 23 2.97 8.68 20.48
C ALA A 23 2.41 7.55 21.36
N ARG A 24 2.73 6.30 21.03
CA ARG A 24 2.22 5.09 21.68
C ARG A 24 3.31 4.01 21.71
N PRO A 25 4.22 4.02 22.70
CA PRO A 25 5.32 3.05 22.80
C PRO A 25 4.86 1.59 22.84
N GLU A 26 3.66 1.36 23.41
CA GLU A 26 3.04 0.03 23.54
C GLU A 26 2.25 -0.42 22.29
N ALA A 27 2.32 0.33 21.19
CA ALA A 27 1.58 -0.04 19.98
C ALA A 27 2.11 -1.35 19.39
N HIS A 28 1.20 -2.28 19.12
CA HIS A 28 1.51 -3.49 18.38
C HIS A 28 1.34 -3.26 16.88
N PHE A 29 2.25 -3.82 16.10
CA PHE A 29 2.19 -3.76 14.65
C PHE A 29 1.88 -5.15 14.10
N ASN A 30 0.79 -5.26 13.36
CA ASN A 30 0.42 -6.48 12.66
C ASN A 30 0.71 -6.32 11.17
N LEU A 31 1.40 -7.29 10.59
CA LEU A 31 1.65 -7.36 9.16
C LEU A 31 0.57 -8.20 8.51
N GLU A 32 -0.26 -7.55 7.69
CA GLU A 32 -1.21 -8.23 6.81
C GLU A 32 -0.74 -8.10 5.37
N VAL A 33 -0.61 -9.22 4.68
CA VAL A 33 -0.21 -9.27 3.27
C VAL A 33 -1.36 -9.85 2.45
N ILE A 34 -1.85 -9.07 1.49
CA ILE A 34 -2.89 -9.50 0.57
C ILE A 34 -2.31 -9.52 -0.84
N THR A 35 -2.40 -10.68 -1.51
CA THR A 35 -1.98 -10.83 -2.90
C THR A 35 -3.22 -10.99 -3.76
N ARG A 36 -3.56 -9.92 -4.50
CA ARG A 36 -4.79 -9.85 -5.32
C ARG A 36 -4.59 -8.94 -6.53
N ASP A 37 -5.59 -8.94 -7.41
CA ASP A 37 -5.63 -8.03 -8.53
C ASP A 37 -5.66 -6.56 -8.09
N PRO A 38 -5.05 -5.66 -8.87
CA PRO A 38 -5.16 -4.24 -8.61
C PRO A 38 -6.60 -3.74 -8.68
N ILE A 39 -6.98 -2.90 -7.73
CA ILE A 39 -8.31 -2.30 -7.66
C ILE A 39 -8.31 -0.96 -8.41
N LEU A 40 -9.28 -0.76 -9.28
CA LEU A 40 -9.54 0.54 -9.88
C LEU A 40 -10.31 1.43 -8.88
N VAL A 41 -9.69 2.52 -8.47
CA VAL A 41 -10.32 3.51 -7.59
C VAL A 41 -10.73 4.71 -8.43
N PRO A 42 -12.03 4.97 -8.63
CA PRO A 42 -12.51 6.07 -9.48
C PRO A 42 -12.48 7.42 -8.73
N ALA A 43 -11.35 7.74 -8.10
CA ALA A 43 -11.18 8.85 -7.15
C ALA A 43 -11.52 10.25 -7.70
N LEU A 44 -11.51 10.40 -9.03
CA LEU A 44 -11.80 11.68 -9.67
C LEU A 44 -13.24 11.80 -10.20
N THR A 45 -14.05 10.75 -10.06
CA THR A 45 -15.45 10.80 -10.51
C THR A 45 -16.32 11.52 -9.49
N PRO A 46 -17.32 12.32 -9.95
CA PRO A 46 -18.24 12.99 -9.03
C PRO A 46 -18.95 12.05 -8.06
N GLY A 47 -19.42 10.90 -8.54
CA GLY A 47 -20.11 9.91 -7.72
C GLY A 47 -19.25 9.35 -6.59
N TYR A 48 -17.97 9.03 -6.85
CA TYR A 48 -17.06 8.57 -5.81
C TYR A 48 -16.77 9.69 -4.80
N ARG A 49 -16.55 10.91 -5.27
CA ARG A 49 -16.23 12.05 -4.40
C ARG A 49 -17.41 12.47 -3.52
N ALA A 50 -18.62 12.32 -3.98
CA ALA A 50 -19.84 12.60 -3.21
C ALA A 50 -20.04 11.67 -2.01
N THR A 51 -19.32 10.55 -1.92
CA THR A 51 -19.36 9.65 -0.75
C THR A 51 -18.58 10.16 0.46
N PHE A 52 -17.81 11.22 0.30
CA PHE A 52 -16.99 11.81 1.38
C PHE A 52 -17.54 13.20 1.73
N ALA A 53 -18.15 13.33 2.91
CA ALA A 53 -18.78 14.60 3.34
C ALA A 53 -17.79 15.76 3.45
N ASP A 54 -16.56 15.50 3.88
CA ASP A 54 -15.55 16.52 4.20
C ASP A 54 -14.34 16.51 3.26
N LEU A 55 -14.52 15.99 2.03
CA LEU A 55 -13.43 15.91 1.07
C LEU A 55 -13.02 17.31 0.57
N ARG A 56 -11.79 17.71 0.86
CA ARG A 56 -11.24 18.96 0.37
C ARG A 56 -10.47 18.75 -0.93
N GLU A 57 -10.61 19.67 -1.87
CA GLU A 57 -9.91 19.64 -3.17
C GLU A 57 -8.38 19.58 -3.01
N GLU A 58 -7.84 20.27 -2.00
CA GLU A 58 -6.40 20.22 -1.70
C GLU A 58 -5.92 18.81 -1.29
N ASP A 59 -6.73 18.05 -0.57
CA ASP A 59 -6.37 16.67 -0.17
C ASP A 59 -6.36 15.75 -1.40
N VAL A 60 -7.31 15.91 -2.30
CA VAL A 60 -7.32 15.24 -3.60
C VAL A 60 -6.09 15.63 -4.41
N GLY A 61 -5.79 16.92 -4.50
CA GLY A 61 -4.63 17.43 -5.22
C GLY A 61 -3.31 16.87 -4.69
N ARG A 62 -3.12 16.88 -3.36
CA ARG A 62 -1.94 16.29 -2.69
C ARG A 62 -1.81 14.80 -2.95
N THR A 63 -2.91 14.07 -2.83
CA THR A 63 -2.94 12.62 -3.08
C THR A 63 -2.56 12.31 -4.52
N MET A 64 -3.14 13.01 -5.48
CA MET A 64 -2.83 12.81 -6.89
C MET A 64 -1.38 13.22 -7.24
N ALA A 65 -0.83 14.24 -6.59
CA ALA A 65 0.57 14.60 -6.73
C ALA A 65 1.50 13.49 -6.21
N LEU A 66 1.19 12.92 -5.04
CA LEU A 66 1.92 11.79 -4.47
C LEU A 66 1.87 10.56 -5.40
N VAL A 67 0.69 10.21 -5.93
CA VAL A 67 0.52 9.10 -6.86
C VAL A 67 1.35 9.31 -8.13
N ARG A 68 1.34 10.52 -8.69
CA ARG A 68 2.16 10.85 -9.88
C ARG A 68 3.65 10.76 -9.59
N ALA A 69 4.09 11.19 -8.41
CA ALA A 69 5.51 11.21 -8.04
C ALA A 69 6.06 9.82 -7.67
N LYS A 70 5.27 9.02 -6.95
CA LYS A 70 5.74 7.78 -6.33
C LYS A 70 4.96 6.53 -6.73
N GLY A 71 3.90 6.65 -7.51
CA GLY A 71 3.12 5.50 -8.00
C GLY A 71 3.96 4.57 -8.88
N ALA A 72 3.52 3.32 -8.98
CA ALA A 72 4.18 2.33 -9.84
C ALA A 72 4.24 2.82 -11.28
N ARG A 73 5.42 2.76 -11.88
CA ARG A 73 5.64 3.16 -13.29
C ARG A 73 5.23 2.10 -14.30
N ARG A 74 4.98 0.88 -13.84
CA ARG A 74 4.52 -0.25 -14.65
C ARG A 74 3.22 -0.78 -14.06
N PRO A 75 2.33 -1.34 -14.88
CA PRO A 75 1.16 -2.04 -14.38
C PRO A 75 1.54 -3.11 -13.37
N LEU A 76 0.79 -3.24 -12.30
CA LEU A 76 0.93 -4.34 -11.35
C LEU A 76 0.40 -5.63 -11.98
N ALA A 77 0.91 -6.76 -11.51
CA ALA A 77 0.46 -8.06 -11.99
C ALA A 77 -1.04 -8.26 -11.70
N GLU A 78 -1.76 -8.79 -12.66
CA GLU A 78 -3.13 -9.28 -12.48
C GLU A 78 -3.02 -10.73 -11.98
N VAL A 79 -3.19 -10.90 -10.68
CA VAL A 79 -2.98 -12.18 -9.97
C VAL A 79 -3.93 -13.25 -10.50
N SER A 80 -5.17 -12.88 -10.81
CA SER A 80 -6.19 -13.79 -11.36
C SER A 80 -5.81 -14.40 -12.71
N LYS A 81 -4.87 -13.78 -13.45
CA LYS A 81 -4.37 -14.29 -14.72
C LYS A 81 -3.21 -15.26 -14.61
N LEU A 82 -2.66 -15.42 -13.40
CA LEU A 82 -1.56 -16.33 -13.11
C LEU A 82 -2.08 -17.75 -12.84
N GLY A 83 -1.28 -18.77 -13.14
CA GLY A 83 -1.56 -20.13 -12.72
C GLY A 83 -1.45 -20.29 -11.20
N ALA A 84 -2.12 -21.30 -10.61
CA ALA A 84 -2.16 -21.49 -9.15
C ALA A 84 -0.77 -21.55 -8.50
N ALA A 85 0.19 -22.24 -9.13
CA ALA A 85 1.57 -22.32 -8.63
C ALA A 85 2.26 -20.93 -8.64
N GLU A 86 1.99 -20.11 -9.67
CA GLU A 86 2.56 -18.77 -9.78
C GLU A 86 1.94 -17.80 -8.76
N GLN A 87 0.64 -17.93 -8.50
CA GLN A 87 -0.06 -17.16 -7.46
C GLN A 87 0.57 -17.44 -6.08
N LEU A 88 0.73 -18.70 -5.71
CA LEU A 88 1.37 -19.11 -4.46
C LEU A 88 2.83 -18.64 -4.38
N ALA A 89 3.57 -18.72 -5.47
CA ALA A 89 4.95 -18.25 -5.50
C ALA A 89 5.04 -16.71 -5.36
N LEU A 90 4.10 -15.97 -5.95
CA LEU A 90 4.02 -14.52 -5.81
C LEU A 90 3.68 -14.13 -4.37
N GLU A 91 2.67 -14.76 -3.77
CA GLU A 91 2.29 -14.53 -2.38
C GLU A 91 3.45 -14.81 -1.42
N ARG A 92 4.09 -15.96 -1.55
CA ARG A 92 5.28 -16.31 -0.73
C ARG A 92 6.35 -15.23 -0.83
N ARG A 93 6.70 -14.79 -2.04
CA ARG A 93 7.69 -13.73 -2.23
C ARG A 93 7.27 -12.42 -1.55
N ASN A 94 6.00 -12.03 -1.68
CA ASN A 94 5.48 -10.82 -1.05
C ASN A 94 5.58 -10.91 0.49
N VAL A 95 5.20 -12.04 1.08
CA VAL A 95 5.30 -12.28 2.52
C VAL A 95 6.75 -12.23 2.99
N GLU A 96 7.66 -12.96 2.34
CA GLU A 96 9.08 -13.02 2.70
C GLU A 96 9.75 -11.64 2.62
N ARG A 97 9.46 -10.87 1.56
CA ARG A 97 9.99 -9.51 1.39
C ARG A 97 9.42 -8.56 2.43
N SER A 98 8.14 -8.67 2.73
CA SER A 98 7.47 -7.84 3.74
C SER A 98 8.04 -8.09 5.13
N ILE A 99 8.22 -9.36 5.53
CA ILE A 99 8.83 -9.72 6.81
C ILE A 99 10.27 -9.20 6.90
N ARG A 100 11.03 -9.35 5.83
CA ARG A 100 12.41 -8.85 5.78
C ARG A 100 12.44 -7.33 5.97
N TYR A 101 11.64 -6.59 5.23
CA TYR A 101 11.56 -5.14 5.36
C TYR A 101 11.12 -4.70 6.77
N ALA A 102 10.10 -5.37 7.33
CA ALA A 102 9.63 -5.10 8.69
C ALA A 102 10.79 -5.21 9.71
N ARG A 103 11.55 -6.28 9.65
CA ARG A 103 12.69 -6.53 10.55
C ARG A 103 13.85 -5.55 10.32
N GLU A 104 14.28 -5.37 9.07
CA GLU A 104 15.50 -4.62 8.75
C GLU A 104 15.30 -3.11 8.74
N ARG A 105 14.12 -2.64 8.39
CA ARG A 105 13.85 -1.21 8.17
C ARG A 105 12.92 -0.58 9.19
N LEU A 106 12.04 -1.38 9.80
CA LEU A 106 11.08 -0.88 10.77
C LEU A 106 11.38 -1.37 12.19
N GLY A 107 12.21 -2.40 12.37
CA GLY A 107 12.54 -2.98 13.67
C GLY A 107 11.32 -3.60 14.37
N ILE A 108 10.42 -4.21 13.61
CA ILE A 108 9.20 -4.84 14.09
C ILE A 108 9.11 -6.29 13.61
#